data_dc36f4eb8b5ff03e2dfa56285e91ef6b
#
_entry.id   dc36f4eb8b5ff03e2dfa56285e91ef6b
#
_cell.length_a   1.000
_cell.length_b   1.000
_cell.length_c   1.000
_cell.angle_alpha   90.00
_cell.angle_beta   90.00
_cell.angle_gamma   90.00
#
_symmetry.space_group_name_H-M   'P 1'
#
loop_
_entity.id
_entity.type
_entity.pdbx_description
1 polymer ?
#
loop_
_entity_poly.entity_id
_entity_poly.type
_entity_poly.pdbx_seq_one_letter_code
_entity_poly.pdbx_strand_id
1 'polypeptide(L)'
;MALIVVTPSALSDLERLHSFLVDSDPAAADQTIELILAGISVISDHPLIGRPVELGYRELVISRGRSGYIALYRYNEARDDVLVLAIRHQREAGYV
;
A
#
# COMPACT_ATOMS: atom_id res chain seq x y z
N MET A 1 14.10 -6.72 -10.74
CA MET A 1 13.12 -5.65 -10.43
C MET A 1 11.74 -6.11 -10.86
N ALA A 2 10.84 -6.24 -9.91
CA ALA A 2 9.47 -6.67 -10.19
C ALA A 2 8.62 -5.53 -10.74
N LEU A 3 7.77 -5.82 -11.71
CA LEU A 3 6.79 -4.87 -12.20
C LEU A 3 5.69 -4.71 -11.14
N ILE A 4 5.39 -3.49 -10.76
CA ILE A 4 4.34 -3.22 -9.78
C ILE A 4 3.07 -2.76 -10.50
N VAL A 5 1.98 -3.45 -10.21
CA VAL A 5 0.65 -3.12 -10.71
C VAL A 5 -0.23 -2.74 -9.50
N VAL A 6 -0.68 -1.50 -9.48
CA VAL A 6 -1.65 -1.04 -8.48
C VAL A 6 -3.03 -1.28 -9.05
N THR A 7 -3.78 -2.19 -8.44
CA THR A 7 -5.09 -2.58 -8.92
C THR A 7 -6.11 -1.43 -8.77
N PRO A 8 -7.23 -1.46 -9.51
CA PRO A 8 -8.29 -0.46 -9.33
C PRO A 8 -8.80 -0.37 -7.89
N SER A 9 -8.87 -1.50 -7.20
CA SER A 9 -9.27 -1.53 -5.79
C SER A 9 -8.28 -0.77 -4.90
N ALA A 10 -6.98 -0.96 -5.10
CA ALA A 10 -5.94 -0.25 -4.36
C ALA A 10 -5.92 1.25 -4.71
N LEU A 11 -6.16 1.61 -5.97
CA LEU A 11 -6.30 3.02 -6.36
C LEU A 11 -7.49 3.66 -5.67
N SER A 12 -8.61 2.97 -5.58
CA SER A 12 -9.78 3.43 -4.86
C SER A 12 -9.47 3.66 -3.37
N ASP A 13 -8.68 2.77 -2.76
CA ASP A 13 -8.24 2.94 -1.38
C ASP A 13 -7.38 4.20 -1.21
N LEU A 14 -6.45 4.46 -2.15
CA LEU A 14 -5.64 5.68 -2.12
C LEU A 14 -6.50 6.94 -2.20
N GLU A 15 -7.50 6.94 -3.08
CA GLU A 15 -8.43 8.05 -3.20
C GLU A 15 -9.22 8.27 -1.90
N ARG A 16 -9.68 7.20 -1.28
CA ARG A 16 -10.40 7.26 -0.01
C ARG A 16 -9.54 7.84 1.10
N LEU A 17 -8.29 7.38 1.21
CA LEU A 17 -7.35 7.87 2.22
C LEU A 17 -7.00 9.34 1.99
N HIS A 18 -6.81 9.75 0.75
CA HIS A 18 -6.57 11.14 0.39
C HIS A 18 -7.77 12.02 0.75
N SER A 19 -8.97 11.61 0.37
CA SER A 19 -10.19 12.36 0.65
C SER A 19 -10.45 12.55 2.14
N PHE A 20 -10.09 11.56 2.94
CA PHE A 20 -10.22 11.64 4.39
C PHE A 20 -9.36 12.77 4.98
N LEU A 21 -8.18 13.03 4.40
CA LEU A 21 -7.23 14.00 4.92
C LEU A 21 -7.35 15.38 4.29
N VAL A 22 -7.80 15.46 3.05
CA VAL A 22 -7.67 16.68 2.23
C VAL A 22 -8.41 17.88 2.81
N ASP A 23 -9.56 17.67 3.44
CA ASP A 23 -10.36 18.75 3.99
C ASP A 23 -9.73 19.39 5.21
N SER A 24 -9.03 18.61 6.03
CA SER A 24 -8.40 19.11 7.25
C SER A 24 -6.96 19.54 7.03
N ASP A 25 -6.23 18.88 6.13
CA ASP A 25 -4.82 19.15 5.88
C ASP A 25 -4.43 18.69 4.45
N PRO A 26 -4.64 19.55 3.44
CA PRO A 26 -4.32 19.18 2.05
C PRO A 26 -2.86 18.79 1.82
N ALA A 27 -1.92 19.46 2.51
CA ALA A 27 -0.50 19.14 2.36
C ALA A 27 -0.19 17.75 2.93
N ALA A 28 -0.79 17.40 4.07
CA ALA A 28 -0.62 16.07 4.66
C ALA A 28 -1.26 14.99 3.79
N ALA A 29 -2.38 15.29 3.12
CA ALA A 29 -3.02 14.35 2.20
C ALA A 29 -2.06 13.97 1.07
N ASP A 30 -1.45 14.94 0.42
CA ASP A 30 -0.51 14.70 -0.68
C ASP A 30 0.75 13.99 -0.21
N GLN A 31 1.31 14.41 0.92
CA GLN A 31 2.49 13.79 1.50
C GLN A 31 2.25 12.33 1.88
N THR A 32 1.06 12.01 2.36
CA THR A 32 0.68 10.65 2.72
C THR A 32 0.65 9.74 1.50
N ILE A 33 0.07 10.21 0.40
CA ILE A 33 0.04 9.44 -0.85
C ILE A 33 1.46 9.21 -1.37
N GLU A 34 2.31 10.23 -1.35
CA GLU A 34 3.72 10.11 -1.76
C GLU A 34 4.46 9.08 -0.89
N LEU A 35 4.23 9.09 0.41
CA LEU A 35 4.84 8.15 1.34
C LEU A 35 4.41 6.71 1.03
N ILE A 36 3.13 6.50 0.80
CA ILE A 36 2.60 5.17 0.49
C ILE A 36 3.19 4.66 -0.82
N LEU A 37 3.22 5.49 -1.85
CA LEU A 37 3.77 5.10 -3.15
C LEU A 37 5.27 4.82 -3.07
N ALA A 38 6.02 5.60 -2.30
CA ALA A 38 7.44 5.34 -2.06
C ALA A 38 7.65 4.00 -1.36
N GLY A 39 6.81 3.68 -0.37
CA GLY A 39 6.87 2.39 0.32
C GLY A 39 6.56 1.24 -0.62
N ILE A 40 5.55 1.38 -1.47
CA ILE A 40 5.18 0.37 -2.46
C ILE A 40 6.34 0.13 -3.44
N SER A 41 7.05 1.19 -3.85
CA SER A 41 8.17 1.05 -4.80
C SER A 41 9.30 0.18 -4.28
N VAL A 42 9.47 0.09 -2.96
CA VAL A 42 10.48 -0.80 -2.34
C VAL A 42 10.20 -2.26 -2.67
N ILE A 43 8.93 -2.64 -2.84
CA ILE A 43 8.55 -4.01 -3.17
C ILE A 43 9.12 -4.44 -4.52
N SER A 44 9.34 -3.50 -5.44
CA SER A 44 9.92 -3.81 -6.75
C SER A 44 11.30 -4.47 -6.63
N ASP A 45 12.14 -3.97 -5.72
CA ASP A 45 13.48 -4.51 -5.50
C ASP A 45 13.49 -5.64 -4.46
N HIS A 46 12.49 -5.66 -3.58
CA HIS A 46 12.41 -6.62 -2.48
C HIS A 46 11.00 -7.21 -2.39
N PRO A 47 10.59 -8.08 -3.36
CA PRO A 47 9.20 -8.55 -3.40
C PRO A 47 8.74 -9.33 -2.17
N LEU A 48 9.68 -9.89 -1.41
CA LEU A 48 9.37 -10.67 -0.21
C LEU A 48 9.50 -9.88 1.09
N ILE A 49 9.63 -8.55 1.00
CA ILE A 49 9.83 -7.69 2.18
C ILE A 49 8.62 -7.68 3.11
N GLY A 50 7.40 -7.77 2.56
CA GLY A 50 6.19 -7.82 3.36
C GLY A 50 6.08 -9.13 4.12
N ARG A 51 5.45 -9.09 5.30
CA ARG A 51 5.23 -10.33 6.06
C ARG A 51 4.21 -11.22 5.36
N PRO A 52 4.42 -12.53 5.33
CA PRO A 52 3.42 -13.44 4.77
C PRO A 52 2.13 -13.42 5.60
N VAL A 53 1.01 -13.43 4.91
CA VAL A 53 -0.30 -13.61 5.50
C VAL A 53 -1.03 -14.73 4.78
N GLU A 54 -2.31 -14.92 5.03
CA GLU A 54 -3.06 -16.02 4.44
C GLU A 54 -3.11 -15.97 2.91
N LEU A 55 -3.30 -17.11 2.29
CA LEU A 55 -3.55 -17.27 0.85
C LEU A 55 -2.42 -16.79 -0.06
N GLY A 56 -1.19 -16.76 0.44
CA GLY A 56 -0.04 -16.35 -0.36
C GLY A 56 0.12 -14.85 -0.52
N TYR A 57 -0.66 -14.05 0.20
CA TYR A 57 -0.51 -12.60 0.22
C TYR A 57 0.58 -12.18 1.19
N ARG A 58 1.01 -10.93 1.06
CA ARG A 58 1.95 -10.27 1.97
C ARG A 58 1.42 -8.89 2.34
N GLU A 59 1.81 -8.43 3.52
CA GLU A 59 1.49 -7.09 3.99
C GLU A 59 2.78 -6.32 4.25
N LEU A 60 2.87 -5.11 3.70
CA LEU A 60 3.95 -4.18 4.00
C LEU A 60 3.40 -3.04 4.84
N VAL A 61 4.02 -2.82 6.00
CA VAL A 61 3.68 -1.67 6.86
C VAL A 61 4.51 -0.47 6.42
N ILE A 62 3.83 0.63 6.14
CA ILE A 62 4.44 1.89 5.74
C ILE A 62 4.09 2.91 6.81
N SER A 63 5.09 3.38 7.56
CA SER A 63 4.85 4.24 8.72
C SER A 63 5.28 5.67 8.47
N ARG A 64 4.50 6.59 9.05
CA ARG A 64 4.84 8.00 9.11
C ARG A 64 4.53 8.50 10.52
N GLY A 65 5.57 8.66 11.36
CA GLY A 65 5.38 9.05 12.74
C GLY A 65 4.44 8.11 13.48
N ARG A 66 3.30 8.63 13.93
CA ARG A 66 2.28 7.85 14.64
C ARG A 66 1.28 7.18 13.70
N SER A 67 1.31 7.52 12.43
CA SER A 67 0.41 6.95 11.44
C SER A 67 1.08 5.82 10.70
N GLY A 68 0.36 4.74 10.46
CA GLY A 68 0.84 3.61 9.68
C GLY A 68 -0.20 3.21 8.66
N TYR A 69 0.28 2.77 7.51
CA TYR A 69 -0.55 2.26 6.43
C TYR A 69 -0.08 0.85 6.11
N ILE A 70 -0.98 0.03 5.63
CA ILE A 70 -0.68 -1.36 5.28
C ILE A 70 -1.06 -1.57 3.83
N ALA A 71 -0.09 -2.04 3.05
CA ALA A 71 -0.32 -2.45 1.66
C ALA A 71 -0.39 -3.97 1.59
N LEU A 72 -1.51 -4.48 1.11
CA LEU A 72 -1.70 -5.91 0.84
C LEU A 72 -1.32 -6.17 -0.60
N TYR A 73 -0.40 -7.10 -0.82
CA TYR A 73 0.05 -7.40 -2.16
C TYR A 73 0.30 -8.90 -2.36
N ARG A 74 0.42 -9.28 -3.60
CA ARG A 74 0.81 -10.63 -4.01
C ARG A 74 1.95 -10.53 -5.00
N TYR A 75 3.00 -11.32 -4.78
CA TYR A 75 4.11 -11.44 -5.70
C TYR A 75 3.96 -12.72 -6.51
N ASN A 76 3.98 -12.59 -7.83
CA ASN A 76 4.04 -13.74 -8.74
C ASN A 76 5.49 -13.91 -9.20
N GLU A 77 6.16 -14.91 -8.63
CA GLU A 77 7.57 -15.15 -8.89
C GLU A 77 7.84 -15.52 -10.34
N ALA A 78 6.97 -16.33 -10.94
CA ALA A 78 7.14 -16.79 -12.32
C ALA A 78 7.09 -15.64 -13.33
N ARG A 79 6.28 -14.63 -13.06
CA ARG A 79 6.12 -13.45 -13.92
C ARG A 79 6.95 -12.27 -13.47
N ASP A 80 7.51 -12.35 -12.29
CA ASP A 80 8.21 -11.26 -11.62
C ASP A 80 7.35 -9.97 -11.58
N ASP A 81 6.10 -10.13 -11.15
CA ASP A 81 5.21 -8.99 -10.96
C ASP A 81 4.57 -8.99 -9.58
N VAL A 82 4.19 -7.78 -9.15
CA VAL A 82 3.55 -7.53 -7.87
C VAL A 82 2.19 -6.90 -8.13
N LEU A 83 1.14 -7.50 -7.58
CA LEU A 83 -0.19 -6.90 -7.57
C LEU A 83 -0.44 -6.28 -6.20
N VAL A 84 -0.61 -4.98 -6.14
CA VAL A 84 -1.04 -4.28 -4.93
C VAL A 84 -2.56 -4.27 -4.92
N LEU A 85 -3.13 -5.01 -3.97
CA LEU A 85 -4.55 -5.34 -3.96
C LEU A 85 -5.39 -4.39 -3.11
N ALA A 86 -4.82 -3.90 -2.00
CA ALA A 86 -5.54 -3.04 -1.08
C ALA A 86 -4.57 -2.23 -0.24
N ILE A 87 -5.02 -1.06 0.22
CA ILE A 87 -4.26 -0.19 1.11
C ILE A 87 -5.21 0.30 2.18
N ARG A 88 -4.76 0.25 3.44
CA ARG A 88 -5.57 0.75 4.55
C ARG A 88 -4.71 1.47 5.58
N HIS A 89 -5.34 2.30 6.38
CA HIS A 89 -4.73 2.80 7.61
C HIS A 89 -4.72 1.66 8.63
N GLN A 90 -3.65 1.55 9.41
CA GLN A 90 -3.52 0.44 10.36
C GLN A 90 -4.63 0.41 11.43
N ARG A 91 -5.33 1.52 11.66
CA ARG A 91 -6.44 1.62 12.60
C ARG A 91 -7.78 1.21 12.01
N GLU A 92 -7.87 1.02 10.70
CA GLU A 92 -9.09 0.52 10.08
C GLU A 92 -9.27 -0.96 10.43
N ALA A 93 -10.53 -1.39 10.55
CA ALA A 93 -10.88 -2.74 10.97
C ALA A 93 -10.81 -3.75 9.80
N GLY A 94 -9.76 -3.70 9.02
CA GLY A 94 -9.56 -4.58 7.89
C GLY A 94 -9.63 -3.85 6.56
N TYR A 95 -9.64 -4.59 5.47
CA TYR A 95 -9.68 -4.02 4.13
C TYR A 95 -11.11 -3.73 3.70
N VAL A 96 -11.28 -2.66 2.93
CA VAL A 96 -12.59 -2.19 2.48
C VAL A 96 -12.91 -2.71 1.10
#